data_3360228ff6436c9c384144c084828866
#
_entry.id   3360228ff6436c9c384144c084828866
#
_cell.length_a   1.000
_cell.length_b   1.000
_cell.length_c   1.000
_cell.angle_alpha   90.00
_cell.angle_beta   90.00
_cell.angle_gamma   90.00
#
_symmetry.space_group_name_H-M   'P 1'
#
loop_
_entity.id
_entity.type
_entity.pdbx_description
1 polymer ?
#
loop_
_entity_poly.entity_id
_entity_poly.type
_entity_poly.pdbx_seq_one_letter_code
_entity_poly.pdbx_strand_id
1 'polypeptide(L)'
;MKYSAPWLFLALISLTPLLLKPESCAQNGERYRDLATPQVQSDKVAGPQGLGDYLVEGKLRLSLRDAVILTLENNSSVRIQQAQVESSKFALLGAHAPFDPLLTSLFNVSSSISPPFSTLQGTGGLNINVKSTTKVLQFNYSQTFETGTNVQAGLSSNNNSINNSFFLFNPYISSTMNFQFTQPLLRNGWFFPNRAPLVIARRNVEQSRATFSAEVSNSILEAVGRYWAVVEARGSLDVAKRSLDAAEATYKRDKRALELGALPPLDIYRSESQVASRRVQVIQSEYALKQAEDTLRLTLGADQDPYFQALDLELTEQPDPSGELRSIDTATALQQALAKRPEFEAVRKALSADDTRIRLSHNHLLPELDLTGAYASNGLGGTGLINGQQTSTSSLNQIFGFSYPTYTAQLSLSLPLKNRAARAELGTALVGRRSDLYTERQLREQVTVDVSNAVHQLEQAKLSIAAGKEALDLAKKNTAAEQRKYELGQGTIFLVLEAQTEQAAAEQSLLQAQVGYQLAVAGVDHATGESLAPYQLKVEELTR
;
A
#
# COMPACT_ATOMS: atom_id res chain seq x y z
N MET A 1 -11.25 -72.22 3.80
CA MET A 1 -9.89 -71.76 4.11
C MET A 1 -9.91 -70.27 4.30
N LYS A 2 -9.55 -69.83 5.49
CA LYS A 2 -9.38 -68.55 6.04
C LYS A 2 -8.55 -67.61 5.15
N TYR A 3 -8.98 -66.36 4.87
CA TYR A 3 -8.41 -65.17 5.50
C TYR A 3 -9.26 -63.95 5.18
N SER A 4 -9.85 -63.40 6.19
CA SER A 4 -10.45 -62.11 6.34
C SER A 4 -9.40 -61.01 6.08
N ALA A 5 -9.75 -60.00 5.29
CA ALA A 5 -8.97 -58.81 5.13
C ALA A 5 -9.63 -57.59 5.88
N PRO A 6 -9.56 -57.56 7.21
CA PRO A 6 -9.81 -56.28 7.93
C PRO A 6 -8.54 -55.41 7.99
N TRP A 7 -7.41 -55.89 7.48
CA TRP A 7 -6.08 -55.21 7.64
C TRP A 7 -5.83 -54.06 6.70
N LEU A 8 -6.53 -53.96 5.56
CA LEU A 8 -6.38 -52.79 4.66
C LEU A 8 -7.08 -51.52 5.18
N PHE A 9 -8.12 -51.65 5.97
CA PHE A 9 -8.73 -50.49 6.66
C PHE A 9 -7.88 -50.01 7.84
N LEU A 10 -7.19 -50.93 8.52
CA LEU A 10 -6.21 -50.59 9.55
C LEU A 10 -4.90 -50.05 8.94
N ALA A 11 -4.54 -50.44 7.72
CA ALA A 11 -3.35 -49.90 7.05
C ALA A 11 -3.53 -48.43 6.58
N LEU A 12 -4.74 -48.01 6.19
CA LEU A 12 -4.99 -46.57 5.90
C LEU A 12 -5.11 -45.76 7.18
N ILE A 13 -5.57 -46.34 8.28
CA ILE A 13 -5.57 -45.68 9.61
C ILE A 13 -4.19 -45.80 10.26
N SER A 14 -3.37 -46.81 9.92
CA SER A 14 -1.99 -46.95 10.42
C SER A 14 -0.95 -46.18 9.61
N LEU A 15 -1.30 -45.65 8.42
CA LEU A 15 -0.43 -44.66 7.74
C LEU A 15 -0.50 -43.27 8.38
N THR A 16 -1.56 -42.98 9.15
CA THR A 16 -1.65 -41.73 9.91
C THR A 16 -0.67 -41.66 11.10
N PRO A 17 -0.35 -42.76 11.87
CA PRO A 17 0.65 -42.65 12.93
C PRO A 17 2.10 -42.77 12.45
N LEU A 18 2.37 -43.19 11.20
CA LEU A 18 3.74 -43.12 10.66
C LEU A 18 4.14 -41.71 10.22
N LEU A 19 3.17 -40.82 10.03
CA LEU A 19 3.38 -39.37 9.82
C LEU A 19 3.34 -38.57 11.14
N LEU A 20 3.05 -39.23 12.26
CA LEU A 20 2.83 -38.59 13.56
C LEU A 20 3.66 -39.28 14.66
N LYS A 21 5.00 -39.27 14.57
CA LYS A 21 5.83 -39.30 15.76
C LYS A 21 5.54 -38.02 16.56
N PRO A 22 5.31 -38.08 17.89
CA PRO A 22 4.95 -36.87 18.66
C PRO A 22 5.97 -35.73 18.55
N GLU A 23 7.26 -36.02 18.29
CA GLU A 23 8.28 -35.00 18.00
C GLU A 23 8.19 -34.46 16.58
N SER A 24 7.65 -35.20 15.60
CA SER A 24 7.43 -34.71 14.24
C SER A 24 6.10 -33.97 14.08
N CYS A 25 5.13 -34.18 14.99
CA CYS A 25 3.88 -33.41 14.99
C CYS A 25 4.10 -31.94 15.38
N ALA A 26 4.99 -31.67 16.31
CA ALA A 26 5.34 -30.30 16.67
C ALA A 26 6.04 -29.59 15.49
N GLN A 27 7.05 -30.25 14.87
CA GLN A 27 7.74 -29.70 13.70
C GLN A 27 6.86 -29.59 12.44
N ASN A 28 5.93 -30.54 12.21
CA ASN A 28 4.99 -30.45 11.09
C ASN A 28 3.87 -29.43 11.37
N GLY A 29 3.49 -29.23 12.63
CA GLY A 29 2.57 -28.18 13.04
C GLY A 29 3.18 -26.78 12.85
N GLU A 30 4.45 -26.61 13.14
CA GLU A 30 5.18 -25.36 12.85
C GLU A 30 5.32 -25.13 11.34
N ARG A 31 5.72 -26.14 10.56
CA ARG A 31 5.76 -26.05 9.09
C ARG A 31 4.41 -25.73 8.46
N TYR A 32 3.33 -26.31 8.96
CA TYR A 32 1.99 -25.99 8.46
C TYR A 32 1.56 -24.57 8.87
N ARG A 33 1.92 -24.13 10.09
CA ARG A 33 1.72 -22.73 10.54
C ARG A 33 2.53 -21.79 9.67
N ASP A 34 3.78 -22.08 9.36
CA ASP A 34 4.64 -21.24 8.52
C ASP A 34 4.14 -21.15 7.07
N LEU A 35 3.53 -22.22 6.56
CA LEU A 35 2.88 -22.22 5.24
C LEU A 35 1.50 -21.56 5.26
N ALA A 36 0.80 -21.61 6.39
CA ALA A 36 -0.56 -21.07 6.54
C ALA A 36 -0.59 -19.62 7.03
N THR A 37 0.47 -19.16 7.70
CA THR A 37 0.56 -17.77 8.15
C THR A 37 1.36 -16.95 7.13
N PRO A 38 0.78 -15.86 6.59
CA PRO A 38 1.55 -14.95 5.76
C PRO A 38 2.69 -14.37 6.59
N GLN A 39 3.91 -14.32 6.01
CA GLN A 39 5.06 -13.64 6.62
C GLN A 39 4.84 -12.12 6.54
N VAL A 40 3.92 -11.61 7.33
CA VAL A 40 3.73 -10.18 7.56
C VAL A 40 4.52 -9.82 8.80
N GLN A 41 5.34 -8.79 8.74
CA GLN A 41 6.00 -8.25 9.92
C GLN A 41 4.95 -7.89 10.97
N SER A 42 5.25 -8.23 12.22
CA SER A 42 4.32 -8.16 13.34
C SER A 42 3.73 -6.76 13.54
N ASP A 43 2.61 -6.67 14.26
CA ASP A 43 1.83 -5.49 14.63
C ASP A 43 2.59 -4.38 15.38
N LYS A 44 3.89 -4.49 15.54
CA LYS A 44 4.72 -3.44 16.14
C LYS A 44 5.17 -2.48 15.06
N VAL A 45 4.69 -1.26 15.14
CA VAL A 45 5.24 -0.15 14.38
C VAL A 45 6.70 0.04 14.81
N ALA A 46 7.62 -0.06 13.86
CA ALA A 46 9.04 0.19 14.13
C ALA A 46 9.23 1.64 14.57
N GLY A 47 10.04 1.87 15.58
CA GLY A 47 10.46 3.22 15.95
C GLY A 47 11.31 3.87 14.85
N PRO A 48 11.69 5.15 15.01
CA PRO A 48 12.47 5.87 14.02
C PRO A 48 13.82 5.15 13.77
N GLN A 49 14.16 4.98 12.49
CA GLN A 49 15.38 4.31 12.04
C GLN A 49 16.40 5.34 11.53
N GLY A 50 17.68 5.02 11.60
CA GLY A 50 18.75 5.83 10.99
C GLY A 50 19.11 7.14 11.70
N LEU A 51 18.29 7.65 12.62
CA LEU A 51 18.54 8.94 13.29
C LEU A 51 19.86 8.98 14.10
N GLY A 52 20.26 7.84 14.64
CA GLY A 52 21.51 7.73 15.43
C GLY A 52 22.78 7.96 14.62
N ASP A 53 22.75 7.72 13.31
CA ASP A 53 23.92 7.84 12.43
C ASP A 53 24.30 9.31 12.17
N TYR A 54 23.37 10.23 12.39
CA TYR A 54 23.55 11.66 12.18
C TYR A 54 23.77 12.45 13.47
N LEU A 55 24.01 11.74 14.58
CA LEU A 55 24.27 12.36 15.87
C LEU A 55 25.75 12.75 15.97
N VAL A 56 26.03 14.05 16.01
CA VAL A 56 27.39 14.61 16.16
C VAL A 56 27.41 15.55 17.36
N GLU A 57 28.28 15.30 18.34
CA GLU A 57 28.44 16.15 19.53
C GLU A 57 27.12 16.45 20.28
N GLY A 58 26.18 15.52 20.32
CA GLY A 58 24.88 15.72 20.97
C GLY A 58 23.88 16.60 20.20
N LYS A 59 24.14 16.88 18.93
CA LYS A 59 23.25 17.58 18.01
C LYS A 59 22.93 16.70 16.82
N LEU A 60 21.74 16.86 16.27
CA LEU A 60 21.33 16.17 15.05
C LEU A 60 21.78 17.02 13.83
N ARG A 61 22.91 16.61 13.23
CA ARG A 61 23.50 17.32 12.09
C ARG A 61 23.01 16.71 10.77
N LEU A 62 22.29 17.52 9.99
CA LEU A 62 21.60 17.04 8.77
C LEU A 62 21.97 17.89 7.56
N SER A 63 22.36 17.23 6.46
CA SER A 63 22.28 17.83 5.13
C SER A 63 20.86 17.69 4.56
N LEU A 64 20.56 18.39 3.48
CA LEU A 64 19.27 18.27 2.78
C LEU A 64 19.03 16.82 2.31
N ARG A 65 20.08 16.16 1.80
CA ARG A 65 20.03 14.76 1.39
C ARG A 65 19.67 13.83 2.55
N ASP A 66 20.30 14.02 3.70
CA ASP A 66 20.08 13.20 4.90
C ASP A 66 18.63 13.37 5.40
N ALA A 67 18.13 14.59 5.41
CA ALA A 67 16.74 14.88 5.78
C ALA A 67 15.75 14.19 4.84
N VAL A 68 16.01 14.15 3.53
CA VAL A 68 15.19 13.42 2.55
C VAL A 68 15.23 11.92 2.83
N ILE A 69 16.41 11.32 3.04
CA ILE A 69 16.56 9.88 3.32
C ILE A 69 15.79 9.50 4.59
N LEU A 70 16.01 10.23 5.69
CA LEU A 70 15.32 9.99 6.95
C LEU A 70 13.81 10.14 6.84
N THR A 71 13.33 11.12 6.05
CA THR A 71 11.89 11.26 5.78
C THR A 71 11.36 10.02 5.08
N LEU A 72 12.02 9.53 4.03
CA LEU A 72 11.56 8.35 3.30
C LEU A 72 11.58 7.08 4.16
N GLU A 73 12.50 6.98 5.11
CA GLU A 73 12.58 5.84 6.03
C GLU A 73 11.54 5.88 7.15
N ASN A 74 11.17 7.06 7.64
CA ASN A 74 10.38 7.20 8.86
C ASN A 74 8.98 7.80 8.65
N ASN A 75 8.72 8.45 7.51
CA ASN A 75 7.44 9.12 7.25
C ASN A 75 6.29 8.10 7.17
N SER A 76 5.25 8.32 7.97
CA SER A 76 4.07 7.45 8.05
C SER A 76 3.32 7.34 6.73
N SER A 77 3.23 8.41 5.92
CA SER A 77 2.55 8.38 4.61
C SER A 77 3.25 7.42 3.65
N VAL A 78 4.59 7.44 3.61
CA VAL A 78 5.41 6.51 2.81
C VAL A 78 5.19 5.08 3.27
N ARG A 79 5.19 4.83 4.60
CA ARG A 79 4.95 3.50 5.18
C ARG A 79 3.55 2.98 4.90
N ILE A 80 2.52 3.83 4.96
CA ILE A 80 1.15 3.47 4.60
C ILE A 80 1.07 3.04 3.14
N GLN A 81 1.68 3.78 2.22
CA GLN A 81 1.68 3.42 0.81
C GLN A 81 2.52 2.16 0.52
N GLN A 82 3.60 1.93 1.25
CA GLN A 82 4.36 0.67 1.18
C GLN A 82 3.47 -0.50 1.61
N ALA A 83 2.75 -0.39 2.72
CA ALA A 83 1.80 -1.43 3.17
C ALA A 83 0.68 -1.67 2.14
N GLN A 84 0.23 -0.63 1.42
CA GLN A 84 -0.75 -0.78 0.33
C GLN A 84 -0.18 -1.59 -0.85
N VAL A 85 1.11 -1.41 -1.19
CA VAL A 85 1.78 -2.26 -2.19
C VAL A 85 1.86 -3.71 -1.72
N GLU A 86 2.17 -3.96 -0.44
CA GLU A 86 2.17 -5.32 0.12
C GLU A 86 0.79 -5.94 0.10
N SER A 87 -0.24 -5.20 0.50
CA SER A 87 -1.64 -5.64 0.41
C SER A 87 -2.02 -6.06 -1.01
N SER A 88 -1.60 -5.29 -2.03
CA SER A 88 -1.85 -5.63 -3.43
C SER A 88 -1.07 -6.87 -3.89
N LYS A 89 0.14 -7.15 -3.34
CA LYS A 89 0.87 -8.41 -3.57
C LYS A 89 0.11 -9.61 -2.99
N PHE A 90 -0.47 -9.48 -1.79
CA PHE A 90 -1.31 -10.53 -1.21
C PHE A 90 -2.62 -10.73 -1.98
N ALA A 91 -3.23 -9.65 -2.50
CA ALA A 91 -4.38 -9.76 -3.40
C ALA A 91 -4.03 -10.51 -4.70
N LEU A 92 -2.82 -10.31 -5.25
CA LEU A 92 -2.31 -11.08 -6.37
C LEU A 92 -2.12 -12.55 -6.02
N LEU A 93 -1.58 -12.86 -4.83
CA LEU A 93 -1.48 -14.24 -4.33
C LEU A 93 -2.86 -14.87 -4.20
N GLY A 94 -3.83 -14.15 -3.61
CA GLY A 94 -5.22 -14.59 -3.50
C GLY A 94 -5.91 -14.84 -4.84
N ALA A 95 -5.51 -14.14 -5.90
CA ALA A 95 -6.04 -14.35 -7.25
C ALA A 95 -5.65 -15.71 -7.86
N HIS A 96 -4.65 -16.42 -7.30
CA HIS A 96 -4.30 -17.80 -7.67
C HIS A 96 -5.17 -18.85 -6.97
N ALA A 97 -5.87 -18.51 -5.87
CA ALA A 97 -6.63 -19.46 -5.07
C ALA A 97 -7.65 -20.31 -5.84
N PRO A 98 -8.32 -19.85 -6.93
CA PRO A 98 -9.19 -20.70 -7.72
C PRO A 98 -8.49 -21.91 -8.38
N PHE A 99 -7.17 -21.87 -8.51
CA PHE A 99 -6.37 -22.95 -9.12
C PHE A 99 -5.76 -23.90 -8.09
N ASP A 100 -5.88 -23.58 -6.80
CA ASP A 100 -5.32 -24.40 -5.74
C ASP A 100 -6.09 -25.72 -5.61
N PRO A 101 -5.39 -26.86 -5.43
CA PRO A 101 -6.03 -28.13 -5.18
C PRO A 101 -6.73 -28.13 -3.81
N LEU A 102 -7.95 -28.64 -3.76
CA LEU A 102 -8.74 -28.78 -2.55
C LEU A 102 -8.98 -30.27 -2.26
N LEU A 103 -8.54 -30.72 -1.09
CA LEU A 103 -8.86 -32.04 -0.56
C LEU A 103 -9.85 -31.90 0.59
N THR A 104 -11.02 -32.54 0.47
CA THR A 104 -12.04 -32.55 1.52
C THR A 104 -12.27 -33.96 2.01
N SER A 105 -12.50 -34.10 3.31
CA SER A 105 -12.87 -35.37 3.96
C SER A 105 -14.13 -35.14 4.79
N LEU A 106 -15.08 -36.04 4.65
CA LEU A 106 -16.33 -36.06 5.41
C LEU A 106 -16.52 -37.41 6.06
N PHE A 107 -16.73 -37.43 7.37
CA PHE A 107 -17.25 -38.55 8.11
C PHE A 107 -18.57 -38.16 8.76
N ASN A 108 -19.65 -38.90 8.44
CA ASN A 108 -20.98 -38.65 8.99
C ASN A 108 -21.60 -39.96 9.47
N VAL A 109 -22.26 -39.89 10.62
CA VAL A 109 -23.07 -40.99 11.15
C VAL A 109 -24.46 -40.46 11.42
N SER A 110 -25.45 -41.04 10.75
CA SER A 110 -26.86 -40.68 10.95
C SER A 110 -27.68 -41.91 11.31
N SER A 111 -28.59 -41.80 12.23
CA SER A 111 -29.56 -42.83 12.56
C SER A 111 -30.96 -42.23 12.53
N SER A 112 -31.83 -42.83 11.74
CA SER A 112 -33.19 -42.41 11.55
C SER A 112 -34.17 -43.54 11.90
N ILE A 113 -35.30 -43.15 12.45
CA ILE A 113 -36.44 -44.06 12.72
C ILE A 113 -37.63 -43.50 11.95
N SER A 114 -38.19 -44.28 11.04
CA SER A 114 -39.33 -43.86 10.22
C SER A 114 -40.46 -44.88 10.28
N PRO A 115 -41.73 -44.48 10.09
CA PRO A 115 -42.83 -45.43 9.93
C PRO A 115 -42.63 -46.26 8.64
N PRO A 116 -43.09 -47.51 8.61
CA PRO A 116 -43.02 -48.33 7.42
C PRO A 116 -43.96 -47.84 6.32
N PHE A 117 -43.51 -47.82 5.06
CA PHE A 117 -44.34 -47.44 3.91
C PHE A 117 -45.06 -48.64 3.28
N SER A 118 -44.66 -49.86 3.62
CA SER A 118 -45.23 -51.09 3.11
C SER A 118 -45.08 -52.25 4.10
N THR A 119 -45.88 -53.27 3.93
CA THR A 119 -45.83 -54.52 4.75
C THR A 119 -44.52 -55.32 4.57
N LEU A 120 -43.76 -55.00 3.55
CA LEU A 120 -42.46 -55.66 3.28
C LEU A 120 -41.27 -54.90 3.92
N GLN A 121 -41.52 -53.77 4.55
CA GLN A 121 -40.51 -53.03 5.29
C GLN A 121 -40.52 -53.39 6.78
N GLY A 122 -39.33 -53.48 7.38
CA GLY A 122 -39.15 -53.92 8.75
C GLY A 122 -39.19 -55.47 8.90
N THR A 123 -39.58 -55.96 10.06
CA THR A 123 -39.62 -57.42 10.36
C THR A 123 -40.99 -58.07 10.12
N GLY A 124 -41.87 -57.41 9.34
CA GLY A 124 -43.10 -58.06 8.89
C GLY A 124 -44.34 -57.84 9.80
N GLY A 125 -44.49 -56.70 10.51
CA GLY A 125 -45.64 -56.34 11.30
C GLY A 125 -46.05 -54.88 11.18
N LEU A 126 -47.36 -54.58 11.34
CA LEU A 126 -47.94 -53.22 11.14
C LEU A 126 -47.46 -52.13 12.13
N ASN A 127 -46.70 -52.47 13.17
CA ASN A 127 -46.28 -51.54 14.21
C ASN A 127 -44.75 -51.48 14.43
N ILE A 128 -43.94 -51.79 13.41
CA ILE A 128 -42.51 -51.83 13.56
C ILE A 128 -41.88 -50.69 12.78
N ASN A 129 -41.28 -49.73 13.52
CA ASN A 129 -40.52 -48.63 12.93
C ASN A 129 -39.33 -49.15 12.14
N VAL A 130 -39.07 -48.55 10.99
CA VAL A 130 -37.86 -48.78 10.19
C VAL A 130 -36.72 -47.99 10.78
N LYS A 131 -35.76 -48.66 11.39
CA LYS A 131 -34.52 -48.02 11.88
C LYS A 131 -33.42 -48.18 10.82
N SER A 132 -32.90 -47.07 10.34
CA SER A 132 -31.78 -47.02 9.44
C SER A 132 -30.61 -46.30 10.06
N THR A 133 -29.42 -46.87 10.00
CA THR A 133 -28.18 -46.23 10.45
C THR A 133 -27.22 -46.19 9.27
N THR A 134 -26.85 -44.98 8.86
CA THR A 134 -25.95 -44.74 7.74
C THR A 134 -24.65 -44.12 8.26
N LYS A 135 -23.52 -44.71 7.88
CA LYS A 135 -22.18 -44.17 8.12
C LYS A 135 -21.57 -43.83 6.77
N VAL A 136 -21.21 -42.57 6.57
CA VAL A 136 -20.62 -42.06 5.32
C VAL A 136 -19.18 -41.70 5.59
N LEU A 137 -18.28 -42.20 4.74
CA LEU A 137 -16.90 -41.76 4.66
C LEU A 137 -16.67 -41.29 3.22
N GLN A 138 -16.21 -40.06 3.05
CA GLN A 138 -16.02 -39.48 1.74
C GLN A 138 -14.71 -38.69 1.71
N PHE A 139 -13.95 -38.87 0.65
CA PHE A 139 -12.78 -38.07 0.31
C PHE A 139 -12.98 -37.52 -1.09
N ASN A 140 -12.82 -36.21 -1.27
CA ASN A 140 -12.91 -35.58 -2.57
C ASN A 140 -11.67 -34.69 -2.79
N TYR A 141 -11.07 -34.82 -3.95
CA TYR A 141 -10.07 -33.92 -4.49
C TYR A 141 -10.71 -33.13 -5.63
N SER A 142 -10.48 -31.83 -5.67
CA SER A 142 -10.95 -30.93 -6.73
C SER A 142 -9.87 -29.94 -7.08
N GLN A 143 -9.62 -29.75 -8.38
CA GLN A 143 -8.70 -28.73 -8.88
C GLN A 143 -9.23 -28.12 -10.17
N THR A 144 -9.19 -26.79 -10.26
CA THR A 144 -9.47 -26.07 -11.48
C THR A 144 -8.15 -25.61 -12.10
N PHE A 145 -7.99 -25.83 -13.39
CA PHE A 145 -6.82 -25.40 -14.15
C PHE A 145 -7.07 -24.05 -14.83
N GLU A 146 -6.00 -23.38 -15.23
CA GLU A 146 -6.06 -22.10 -15.93
C GLU A 146 -6.81 -22.14 -17.27
N THR A 147 -7.03 -23.34 -17.83
CA THR A 147 -7.88 -23.58 -19.01
C THR A 147 -9.38 -23.53 -18.70
N GLY A 148 -9.74 -23.40 -17.41
CA GLY A 148 -11.10 -23.56 -16.91
C GLY A 148 -11.50 -25.02 -16.70
N THR A 149 -10.64 -25.99 -17.04
CA THR A 149 -10.90 -27.40 -16.79
C THR A 149 -10.95 -27.66 -15.28
N ASN A 150 -12.06 -28.21 -14.80
CA ASN A 150 -12.19 -28.68 -13.44
C ASN A 150 -12.03 -30.21 -13.41
N VAL A 151 -11.11 -30.71 -12.61
CA VAL A 151 -10.88 -32.14 -12.40
C VAL A 151 -11.26 -32.49 -10.97
N GLN A 152 -12.03 -33.56 -10.83
CA GLN A 152 -12.45 -34.07 -9.53
C GLN A 152 -12.14 -35.56 -9.44
N ALA A 153 -11.67 -36.01 -8.28
CA ALA A 153 -11.49 -37.41 -7.94
C ALA A 153 -12.10 -37.65 -6.56
N GLY A 154 -12.94 -38.66 -6.45
CA GLY A 154 -13.67 -38.92 -5.22
C GLY A 154 -13.66 -40.39 -4.86
N LEU A 155 -13.64 -40.68 -3.55
CA LEU A 155 -13.87 -41.97 -2.96
C LEU A 155 -14.95 -41.80 -1.90
N SER A 156 -16.06 -42.52 -2.06
CA SER A 156 -17.14 -42.55 -1.06
C SER A 156 -17.43 -43.98 -0.63
N SER A 157 -17.73 -44.15 0.64
CA SER A 157 -18.16 -45.42 1.19
C SER A 157 -19.31 -45.19 2.17
N ASN A 158 -20.47 -45.75 1.85
CA ASN A 158 -21.69 -45.65 2.63
C ASN A 158 -22.01 -47.00 3.24
N ASN A 159 -21.91 -47.09 4.56
CA ASN A 159 -22.30 -48.30 5.31
C ASN A 159 -23.70 -48.07 5.89
N ASN A 160 -24.67 -48.81 5.39
CA ASN A 160 -26.07 -48.75 5.79
C ASN A 160 -26.48 -50.02 6.52
N SER A 161 -27.02 -49.83 7.72
CA SER A 161 -27.65 -50.91 8.49
C SER A 161 -29.14 -50.58 8.66
N ILE A 162 -30.00 -51.50 8.25
CA ILE A 162 -31.46 -51.32 8.32
C ILE A 162 -32.09 -52.56 8.94
N ASN A 163 -33.09 -52.41 9.77
CA ASN A 163 -33.83 -53.54 10.33
C ASN A 163 -34.85 -54.14 9.35
N ASN A 164 -34.40 -54.52 8.18
CA ASN A 164 -35.18 -55.12 7.11
C ASN A 164 -34.52 -56.46 6.64
N SER A 165 -35.26 -57.55 6.72
CA SER A 165 -34.77 -58.91 6.40
C SER A 165 -34.70 -59.23 4.90
N PHE A 166 -35.21 -58.35 4.03
CA PHE A 166 -35.22 -58.56 2.58
C PHE A 166 -33.96 -58.05 1.87
N PHE A 167 -33.02 -57.44 2.62
CA PHE A 167 -31.74 -57.02 2.04
C PHE A 167 -30.77 -58.21 1.95
N LEU A 168 -30.10 -58.33 0.81
CA LEU A 168 -29.10 -59.38 0.56
C LEU A 168 -27.90 -59.27 1.54
N PHE A 169 -27.51 -58.01 1.87
CA PHE A 169 -26.48 -57.67 2.85
C PHE A 169 -27.07 -56.75 3.91
N ASN A 170 -26.78 -56.98 5.18
CA ASN A 170 -27.13 -56.08 6.29
C ASN A 170 -26.10 -56.22 7.44
N PRO A 171 -25.23 -55.21 7.67
CA PRO A 171 -25.16 -53.95 6.92
C PRO A 171 -24.68 -54.16 5.46
N TYR A 172 -25.19 -53.34 4.55
CA TYR A 172 -24.65 -53.27 3.20
C TYR A 172 -23.71 -52.06 3.09
N ILE A 173 -22.61 -52.22 2.33
CA ILE A 173 -21.60 -51.19 2.12
C ILE A 173 -21.58 -50.89 0.63
N SER A 174 -22.03 -49.69 0.24
CA SER A 174 -21.86 -49.21 -1.13
C SER A 174 -20.65 -48.27 -1.18
N SER A 175 -19.70 -48.58 -2.03
CA SER A 175 -18.51 -47.76 -2.25
C SER A 175 -18.44 -47.31 -3.71
N THR A 176 -18.00 -46.09 -3.94
CA THR A 176 -17.82 -45.54 -5.28
C THR A 176 -16.50 -44.76 -5.34
N MET A 177 -15.71 -45.04 -6.35
CA MET A 177 -14.56 -44.25 -6.74
C MET A 177 -14.91 -43.54 -8.06
N ASN A 178 -14.87 -42.22 -8.08
CA ASN A 178 -15.21 -41.43 -9.26
C ASN A 178 -14.07 -40.51 -9.69
N PHE A 179 -13.93 -40.37 -11.01
CA PHE A 179 -13.08 -39.38 -11.65
C PHE A 179 -13.95 -38.61 -12.63
N GLN A 180 -13.89 -37.30 -12.55
CA GLN A 180 -14.66 -36.40 -13.42
C GLN A 180 -13.77 -35.27 -13.91
N PHE A 181 -13.91 -34.90 -15.16
CA PHE A 181 -13.42 -33.64 -15.68
C PHE A 181 -14.56 -32.85 -16.31
N THR A 182 -14.55 -31.55 -16.15
CA THR A 182 -15.49 -30.64 -16.78
C THR A 182 -14.71 -29.53 -17.47
N GLN A 183 -14.94 -29.37 -18.79
CA GLN A 183 -14.32 -28.34 -19.61
C GLN A 183 -15.37 -27.38 -20.14
N PRO A 184 -15.35 -26.09 -19.71
CA PRO A 184 -16.15 -25.07 -20.35
C PRO A 184 -15.60 -24.76 -21.74
N LEU A 185 -16.49 -24.72 -22.74
CA LEU A 185 -16.12 -24.56 -24.14
C LEU A 185 -16.37 -23.14 -24.67
N LEU A 186 -17.35 -22.41 -24.12
CA LEU A 186 -17.71 -21.04 -24.53
C LEU A 186 -17.45 -20.06 -23.39
N ARG A 187 -18.43 -19.82 -22.50
CA ARG A 187 -18.27 -18.97 -21.34
C ARG A 187 -17.24 -19.59 -20.40
N ASN A 188 -16.28 -18.79 -19.93
CA ASN A 188 -15.16 -19.25 -19.07
C ASN A 188 -14.28 -20.35 -19.69
N GLY A 189 -14.42 -20.61 -21.01
CA GLY A 189 -13.56 -21.55 -21.72
C GLY A 189 -12.17 -20.99 -21.97
N TRP A 190 -11.16 -21.88 -21.92
CA TRP A 190 -9.76 -21.60 -22.21
C TRP A 190 -9.07 -20.64 -21.24
N PHE A 191 -7.86 -20.22 -21.57
CA PHE A 191 -6.97 -19.50 -20.66
C PHE A 191 -7.45 -18.09 -20.29
N PHE A 192 -7.98 -17.34 -21.26
CA PHE A 192 -8.18 -15.90 -21.08
C PHE A 192 -9.14 -15.57 -19.91
N PRO A 193 -10.40 -16.07 -19.88
CA PRO A 193 -11.34 -15.66 -18.84
C PRO A 193 -10.89 -16.11 -17.44
N ASN A 194 -10.22 -17.28 -17.35
CA ASN A 194 -9.77 -17.83 -16.09
C ASN A 194 -8.52 -17.11 -15.55
N ARG A 195 -7.64 -16.60 -16.43
CA ARG A 195 -6.47 -15.80 -16.07
C ARG A 195 -6.77 -14.31 -15.92
N ALA A 196 -7.90 -13.82 -16.39
CA ALA A 196 -8.23 -12.40 -16.36
C ALA A 196 -8.17 -11.79 -14.94
N PRO A 197 -8.72 -12.42 -13.87
CA PRO A 197 -8.57 -11.92 -12.50
C PRO A 197 -7.11 -11.79 -12.07
N LEU A 198 -6.25 -12.74 -12.46
CA LEU A 198 -4.83 -12.72 -12.16
C LEU A 198 -4.12 -11.56 -12.89
N VAL A 199 -4.45 -11.33 -14.18
CA VAL A 199 -3.91 -10.21 -14.95
C VAL A 199 -4.34 -8.88 -14.33
N ILE A 200 -5.61 -8.74 -13.94
CA ILE A 200 -6.12 -7.55 -13.26
C ILE A 200 -5.38 -7.32 -11.93
N ALA A 201 -5.24 -8.36 -11.10
CA ALA A 201 -4.52 -8.25 -9.84
C ALA A 201 -3.05 -7.84 -10.04
N ARG A 202 -2.38 -8.36 -11.08
CA ARG A 202 -1.02 -7.94 -11.44
C ARG A 202 -0.97 -6.46 -11.85
N ARG A 203 -1.93 -5.98 -12.65
CA ARG A 203 -2.02 -4.55 -13.01
C ARG A 203 -2.27 -3.66 -11.79
N ASN A 204 -3.07 -4.14 -10.83
CA ASN A 204 -3.29 -3.43 -9.58
C ASN A 204 -2.01 -3.32 -8.73
N VAL A 205 -1.15 -4.36 -8.70
CA VAL A 205 0.18 -4.27 -8.06
C VAL A 205 1.06 -3.23 -8.75
N GLU A 206 1.09 -3.23 -10.10
CA GLU A 206 1.85 -2.25 -10.88
C GLU A 206 1.33 -0.83 -10.65
N GLN A 207 0.02 -0.64 -10.58
CA GLN A 207 -0.63 0.62 -10.24
C GLN A 207 -0.26 1.10 -8.83
N SER A 208 -0.35 0.21 -7.82
CA SER A 208 0.02 0.54 -6.44
C SER A 208 1.49 0.96 -6.32
N ARG A 209 2.39 0.33 -7.08
CA ARG A 209 3.81 0.73 -7.13
C ARG A 209 4.00 2.12 -7.73
N ALA A 210 3.27 2.43 -8.80
CA ALA A 210 3.31 3.76 -9.41
C ALA A 210 2.75 4.83 -8.46
N THR A 211 1.66 4.54 -7.74
CA THR A 211 1.12 5.42 -6.69
C THR A 211 2.11 5.60 -5.54
N PHE A 212 2.79 4.54 -5.11
CA PHE A 212 3.86 4.63 -4.12
C PHE A 212 5.00 5.56 -4.59
N SER A 213 5.40 5.45 -5.87
CA SER A 213 6.43 6.33 -6.44
C SER A 213 5.99 7.80 -6.44
N ALA A 214 4.71 8.07 -6.68
CA ALA A 214 4.15 9.42 -6.59
C ALA A 214 4.20 9.95 -5.14
N GLU A 215 3.84 9.13 -4.15
CA GLU A 215 3.90 9.53 -2.75
C GLU A 215 5.33 9.76 -2.26
N VAL A 216 6.29 8.95 -2.69
CA VAL A 216 7.71 9.19 -2.44
C VAL A 216 8.13 10.56 -2.99
N SER A 217 7.71 10.91 -4.21
CA SER A 217 7.99 12.21 -4.82
C SER A 217 7.39 13.38 -4.02
N ASN A 218 6.14 13.24 -3.54
CA ASN A 218 5.47 14.21 -2.68
C ASN A 218 6.19 14.37 -1.34
N SER A 219 6.57 13.26 -0.72
CA SER A 219 7.29 13.25 0.57
C SER A 219 8.66 13.90 0.47
N ILE A 220 9.36 13.75 -0.67
CA ILE A 220 10.63 14.45 -0.93
C ILE A 220 10.38 15.97 -0.99
N LEU A 221 9.39 16.41 -1.75
CA LEU A 221 9.06 17.85 -1.84
C LEU A 221 8.70 18.43 -0.47
N GLU A 222 7.93 17.68 0.33
CA GLU A 222 7.60 18.08 1.70
C GLU A 222 8.86 18.18 2.58
N ALA A 223 9.74 17.17 2.57
CA ALA A 223 10.99 17.19 3.33
C ALA A 223 11.87 18.39 2.98
N VAL A 224 12.02 18.67 1.67
CA VAL A 224 12.75 19.85 1.17
C VAL A 224 12.11 21.14 1.68
N GLY A 225 10.77 21.23 1.62
CA GLY A 225 10.03 22.38 2.11
C GLY A 225 10.25 22.63 3.61
N ARG A 226 10.18 21.57 4.44
CA ARG A 226 10.37 21.67 5.89
C ARG A 226 11.82 21.99 6.26
N TYR A 227 12.78 21.43 5.53
CA TYR A 227 14.21 21.74 5.71
C TYR A 227 14.50 23.22 5.48
N TRP A 228 14.08 23.75 4.32
CA TRP A 228 14.31 25.16 3.98
C TRP A 228 13.53 26.13 4.87
N ALA A 229 12.36 25.73 5.38
CA ALA A 229 11.61 26.54 6.36
C ALA A 229 12.40 26.73 7.67
N VAL A 230 13.14 25.72 8.16
CA VAL A 230 14.02 25.87 9.32
C VAL A 230 15.20 26.78 9.00
N VAL A 231 15.82 26.65 7.81
CA VAL A 231 16.91 27.52 7.37
C VAL A 231 16.45 28.97 7.30
N GLU A 232 15.27 29.23 6.75
CA GLU A 232 14.66 30.57 6.69
C GLU A 232 14.39 31.14 8.08
N ALA A 233 13.75 30.34 8.96
CA ALA A 233 13.44 30.78 10.32
C ALA A 233 14.71 31.11 11.12
N ARG A 234 15.78 30.32 10.95
CA ARG A 234 17.09 30.56 11.59
C ARG A 234 17.72 31.85 11.05
N GLY A 235 17.73 32.05 9.74
CA GLY A 235 18.20 33.27 9.12
C GLY A 235 17.40 34.50 9.55
N SER A 236 16.08 34.38 9.66
CA SER A 236 15.19 35.44 10.14
C SER A 236 15.47 35.82 11.59
N LEU A 237 15.75 34.84 12.46
CA LEU A 237 16.17 35.11 13.86
C LEU A 237 17.51 35.82 13.91
N ASP A 238 18.48 35.44 13.06
CA ASP A 238 19.77 36.11 12.98
C ASP A 238 19.64 37.57 12.52
N VAL A 239 18.79 37.87 11.51
CA VAL A 239 18.47 39.24 11.09
C VAL A 239 17.82 40.02 12.24
N ALA A 240 16.86 39.43 12.96
CA ALA A 240 16.19 40.06 14.08
C ALA A 240 17.16 40.38 15.23
N LYS A 241 18.08 39.47 15.58
CA LYS A 241 19.11 39.72 16.60
C LYS A 241 20.06 40.85 16.20
N ARG A 242 20.58 40.82 14.96
CA ARG A 242 21.43 41.92 14.47
C ARG A 242 20.72 43.25 14.46
N SER A 243 19.42 43.29 14.12
CA SER A 243 18.60 44.49 14.15
C SER A 243 18.39 44.99 15.58
N LEU A 244 18.22 44.12 16.57
CA LEU A 244 18.16 44.48 17.99
C LEU A 244 19.49 45.04 18.47
N ASP A 245 20.62 44.42 18.16
CA ASP A 245 21.95 44.90 18.52
C ASP A 245 22.21 46.30 17.97
N ALA A 246 21.83 46.56 16.72
CA ALA A 246 21.94 47.87 16.10
C ALA A 246 21.07 48.95 16.82
N ALA A 247 19.84 48.58 17.18
CA ALA A 247 18.93 49.44 17.93
C ALA A 247 19.45 49.75 19.35
N GLU A 248 19.99 48.73 20.05
CA GLU A 248 20.58 48.89 21.37
C GLU A 248 21.85 49.77 21.32
N ALA A 249 22.70 49.62 20.31
CA ALA A 249 23.85 50.47 20.09
C ALA A 249 23.46 51.93 19.87
N THR A 250 22.41 52.17 19.08
CA THR A 250 21.84 53.50 18.85
C THR A 250 21.29 54.09 20.14
N TYR A 251 20.48 53.34 20.89
CA TYR A 251 19.94 53.78 22.18
C TYR A 251 21.04 54.13 23.20
N LYS A 252 22.09 53.30 23.32
CA LYS A 252 23.23 53.61 24.22
C LYS A 252 23.93 54.90 23.84
N ARG A 253 24.11 55.17 22.56
CA ARG A 253 24.69 56.44 22.07
C ARG A 253 23.77 57.64 22.38
N ASP A 254 22.48 57.51 22.10
CA ASP A 254 21.50 58.58 22.34
C ASP A 254 21.38 58.91 23.83
N LYS A 255 21.45 57.90 24.70
CA LYS A 255 21.47 58.08 26.14
C LYS A 255 22.67 58.89 26.60
N ARG A 256 23.87 58.63 26.07
CA ARG A 256 25.07 59.41 26.37
C ARG A 256 24.94 60.85 25.85
N ALA A 257 24.37 61.03 24.64
CA ALA A 257 24.14 62.37 24.10
C ALA A 257 23.13 63.19 24.93
N LEU A 258 22.12 62.51 25.49
CA LEU A 258 21.17 63.13 26.43
C LEU A 258 21.85 63.52 27.72
N GLU A 259 22.68 62.69 28.30
CA GLU A 259 23.48 62.96 29.53
C GLU A 259 24.42 64.14 29.35
N LEU A 260 24.93 64.33 28.14
CA LEU A 260 25.79 65.48 27.77
C LEU A 260 25.00 66.72 27.32
N GLY A 261 23.65 66.68 27.35
CA GLY A 261 22.79 67.79 26.92
C GLY A 261 22.75 68.03 25.42
N ALA A 262 23.27 67.12 24.62
CA ALA A 262 23.31 67.23 23.16
C ALA A 262 22.05 66.69 22.45
N LEU A 263 21.16 65.94 23.20
CA LEU A 263 19.92 65.40 22.67
C LEU A 263 18.70 65.89 23.41
N PRO A 264 17.59 66.24 22.72
CA PRO A 264 16.33 66.61 23.37
C PRO A 264 15.74 65.44 24.18
N PRO A 265 15.17 65.68 25.39
CA PRO A 265 14.63 64.64 26.25
C PRO A 265 13.54 63.74 25.61
N LEU A 266 12.81 64.26 24.60
CA LEU A 266 11.77 63.49 23.90
C LEU A 266 12.33 62.51 22.89
N ASP A 267 13.52 62.69 22.36
CA ASP A 267 14.09 61.83 21.30
C ASP A 267 14.58 60.51 21.85
N ILE A 268 14.92 60.41 23.14
CA ILE A 268 15.33 59.13 23.77
C ILE A 268 14.21 58.08 23.75
N TYR A 269 12.95 58.52 23.91
CA TYR A 269 11.82 57.59 23.89
C TYR A 269 11.62 56.89 22.52
N ARG A 270 12.09 57.50 21.44
CA ARG A 270 12.04 56.88 20.10
C ARG A 270 13.02 55.70 20.00
N SER A 271 14.27 55.88 20.39
CA SER A 271 15.25 54.78 20.37
C SER A 271 14.92 53.72 21.41
N GLU A 272 14.35 54.06 22.56
CA GLU A 272 13.87 53.11 23.56
C GLU A 272 12.69 52.28 23.02
N SER A 273 11.70 52.93 22.39
CA SER A 273 10.57 52.23 21.73
C SER A 273 11.03 51.31 20.62
N GLN A 274 12.05 51.69 19.84
CA GLN A 274 12.63 50.86 18.80
C GLN A 274 13.28 49.61 19.39
N VAL A 275 14.05 49.71 20.47
CA VAL A 275 14.62 48.53 21.17
C VAL A 275 13.53 47.61 21.65
N ALA A 276 12.46 48.14 22.28
CA ALA A 276 11.33 47.31 22.70
C ALA A 276 10.66 46.56 21.55
N SER A 277 10.42 47.26 20.43
CA SER A 277 9.86 46.65 19.22
C SER A 277 10.76 45.53 18.64
N ARG A 278 12.08 45.75 18.59
CA ARG A 278 13.03 44.72 18.09
C ARG A 278 13.13 43.53 19.02
N ARG A 279 13.00 43.71 20.35
CA ARG A 279 12.91 42.57 21.28
C ARG A 279 11.68 41.71 21.03
N VAL A 280 10.53 42.31 20.77
CA VAL A 280 9.33 41.56 20.40
C VAL A 280 9.57 40.77 19.13
N GLN A 281 10.24 41.36 18.12
CA GLN A 281 10.57 40.65 16.87
C GLN A 281 11.50 39.47 17.09
N VAL A 282 12.52 39.61 17.96
CA VAL A 282 13.42 38.48 18.32
C VAL A 282 12.61 37.34 18.96
N ILE A 283 11.76 37.65 19.94
CA ILE A 283 10.91 36.63 20.59
C ILE A 283 10.03 35.93 19.57
N GLN A 284 9.38 36.67 18.66
CA GLN A 284 8.55 36.07 17.60
C GLN A 284 9.36 35.15 16.70
N SER A 285 10.56 35.58 16.28
CA SER A 285 11.45 34.76 15.44
C SER A 285 11.99 33.52 16.14
N GLU A 286 12.25 33.57 17.46
CA GLU A 286 12.66 32.40 18.26
C GLU A 286 11.57 31.35 18.32
N TYR A 287 10.32 31.75 18.53
CA TYR A 287 9.21 30.80 18.53
C TYR A 287 8.88 30.27 17.13
N ALA A 288 9.02 31.10 16.08
CA ALA A 288 8.87 30.65 14.70
C ALA A 288 9.92 29.59 14.33
N LEU A 289 11.18 29.76 14.76
CA LEU A 289 12.22 28.75 14.58
C LEU A 289 11.86 27.43 15.28
N LYS A 290 11.44 27.49 16.56
CA LYS A 290 11.02 26.27 17.28
C LYS A 290 9.89 25.54 16.56
N GLN A 291 8.87 26.26 16.08
CA GLN A 291 7.77 25.66 15.31
C GLN A 291 8.25 25.01 14.00
N ALA A 292 9.17 25.66 13.29
CA ALA A 292 9.75 25.09 12.07
C ALA A 292 10.56 23.83 12.37
N GLU A 293 11.38 23.84 13.45
CA GLU A 293 12.14 22.67 13.90
C GLU A 293 11.25 21.51 14.32
N ASP A 294 10.16 21.77 15.07
CA ASP A 294 9.20 20.74 15.48
C ASP A 294 8.51 20.12 14.26
N THR A 295 8.14 20.93 13.26
CA THR A 295 7.54 20.44 12.03
C THR A 295 8.52 19.57 11.22
N LEU A 296 9.80 19.96 11.17
CA LEU A 296 10.84 19.14 10.54
C LEU A 296 11.04 17.83 11.30
N ARG A 297 11.12 17.83 12.64
CA ARG A 297 11.21 16.62 13.48
C ARG A 297 10.06 15.65 13.21
N LEU A 298 8.84 16.16 13.10
CA LEU A 298 7.67 15.37 12.74
C LEU A 298 7.85 14.69 11.36
N THR A 299 8.33 15.43 10.37
CA THR A 299 8.56 14.89 9.02
C THR A 299 9.65 13.81 8.99
N LEU A 300 10.69 13.98 9.81
CA LEU A 300 11.78 12.99 9.97
C LEU A 300 11.39 11.79 10.85
N GLY A 301 10.25 11.83 11.54
CA GLY A 301 9.84 10.82 12.52
C GLY A 301 10.61 10.91 13.85
N ALA A 302 11.38 11.97 14.07
CA ALA A 302 12.16 12.16 15.29
C ALA A 302 11.30 12.51 16.52
N ASP A 303 10.05 12.90 16.31
CA ASP A 303 9.05 13.17 17.35
C ASP A 303 8.59 11.91 18.10
N GLN A 304 8.79 10.72 17.52
CA GLN A 304 8.38 9.44 18.10
C GLN A 304 9.29 8.96 19.23
N ASP A 305 10.50 9.52 19.35
CA ASP A 305 11.46 9.19 20.41
C ASP A 305 11.80 10.45 21.21
N PRO A 306 11.50 10.49 22.53
CA PRO A 306 11.78 11.63 23.42
C PRO A 306 13.24 12.07 23.42
N TYR A 307 14.18 11.17 23.17
CA TYR A 307 15.60 11.49 23.09
C TYR A 307 15.89 12.38 21.87
N PHE A 308 15.43 12.00 20.67
CA PHE A 308 15.64 12.78 19.45
C PHE A 308 14.81 14.07 19.41
N GLN A 309 13.67 14.09 20.09
CA GLN A 309 12.84 15.28 20.23
C GLN A 309 13.56 16.42 20.98
N ALA A 310 14.40 16.10 21.96
CA ALA A 310 15.11 17.05 22.78
C ALA A 310 16.43 17.56 22.17
N LEU A 311 16.91 16.98 21.07
CA LEU A 311 18.18 17.34 20.45
C LEU A 311 18.07 18.63 19.63
N ASP A 312 19.13 19.44 19.66
CA ASP A 312 19.27 20.58 18.77
C ASP A 312 19.51 20.11 17.33
N LEU A 313 18.83 20.78 16.38
CA LEU A 313 19.03 20.55 14.95
C LEU A 313 20.15 21.44 14.44
N GLU A 314 21.10 20.86 13.69
CA GLU A 314 22.14 21.60 12.97
C GLU A 314 22.04 21.30 11.48
N LEU A 315 21.61 22.29 10.68
CA LEU A 315 21.46 22.16 9.24
C LEU A 315 22.71 22.71 8.55
N THR A 316 23.22 21.96 7.56
CA THR A 316 24.51 22.28 6.93
C THR A 316 24.38 23.16 5.68
N GLU A 317 23.20 23.17 5.03
CA GLU A 317 23.01 23.90 3.78
C GLU A 317 22.81 25.40 3.98
N GLN A 318 23.36 26.18 3.05
CA GLN A 318 23.20 27.63 3.00
C GLN A 318 22.19 28.02 1.91
N PRO A 319 21.36 29.04 2.13
CA PRO A 319 20.31 29.40 1.17
C PRO A 319 20.85 30.10 -0.09
N ASP A 320 22.05 30.74 -0.03
CA ASP A 320 22.63 31.44 -1.19
C ASP A 320 23.03 30.44 -2.29
N PRO A 321 22.40 30.48 -3.46
CA PRO A 321 22.72 29.55 -4.53
C PRO A 321 24.15 29.77 -5.04
N SER A 322 24.94 28.72 -5.05
CA SER A 322 26.30 28.73 -5.61
C SER A 322 26.25 28.39 -7.12
N GLY A 323 26.75 29.29 -7.97
CA GLY A 323 26.88 29.08 -9.40
C GLY A 323 25.77 29.73 -10.24
N GLU A 324 25.64 29.22 -11.48
CA GLU A 324 24.65 29.73 -12.43
C GLU A 324 23.23 29.26 -12.05
N LEU A 325 22.27 30.20 -12.04
CA LEU A 325 20.89 29.90 -11.70
C LEU A 325 20.23 29.04 -12.78
N ARG A 326 19.56 27.98 -12.35
CA ARG A 326 18.88 27.02 -13.25
C ARG A 326 17.82 27.74 -14.10
N SER A 327 17.75 27.36 -15.38
CA SER A 327 16.69 27.77 -16.30
C SER A 327 16.15 26.56 -17.03
N ILE A 328 14.86 26.49 -17.24
CA ILE A 328 14.19 25.44 -17.98
C ILE A 328 13.04 26.05 -18.80
N ASP A 329 12.92 25.58 -20.05
CA ASP A 329 11.81 25.96 -20.91
C ASP A 329 10.55 25.18 -20.55
N THR A 330 9.40 25.86 -20.53
CA THR A 330 8.10 25.27 -20.14
C THR A 330 7.71 24.09 -21.05
N ALA A 331 8.00 24.16 -22.36
CA ALA A 331 7.66 23.07 -23.28
C ALA A 331 8.48 21.82 -23.00
N THR A 332 9.78 22.00 -22.73
CA THR A 332 10.68 20.91 -22.35
C THR A 332 10.28 20.29 -21.01
N ALA A 333 9.98 21.11 -20.01
CA ALA A 333 9.51 20.67 -18.70
C ALA A 333 8.20 19.86 -18.79
N LEU A 334 7.24 20.33 -19.60
CA LEU A 334 5.98 19.61 -19.83
C LEU A 334 6.20 18.26 -20.52
N GLN A 335 7.05 18.19 -21.52
CA GLN A 335 7.39 16.94 -22.19
C GLN A 335 8.00 15.92 -21.21
N GLN A 336 8.91 16.37 -20.36
CA GLN A 336 9.51 15.53 -19.32
C GLN A 336 8.45 15.04 -18.32
N ALA A 337 7.58 15.92 -17.82
CA ALA A 337 6.53 15.60 -16.89
C ALA A 337 5.57 14.52 -17.43
N LEU A 338 5.10 14.67 -18.67
CA LEU A 338 4.21 13.70 -19.31
C LEU A 338 4.86 12.32 -19.53
N ALA A 339 6.20 12.28 -19.62
CA ALA A 339 6.95 11.05 -19.81
C ALA A 339 7.33 10.36 -18.48
N LYS A 340 7.67 11.12 -17.42
CA LYS A 340 8.34 10.62 -16.21
C LYS A 340 7.44 10.56 -14.97
N ARG A 341 6.36 11.37 -14.90
CA ARG A 341 5.51 11.38 -13.70
C ARG A 341 4.84 10.04 -13.46
N PRO A 342 4.98 9.46 -12.25
CA PRO A 342 4.48 8.12 -11.93
C PRO A 342 2.95 8.03 -11.92
N GLU A 343 2.23 9.14 -11.73
CA GLU A 343 0.77 9.17 -11.74
C GLU A 343 0.20 8.76 -13.12
N PHE A 344 0.88 9.12 -14.22
CA PHE A 344 0.47 8.67 -15.56
C PHE A 344 0.68 7.17 -15.74
N GLU A 345 1.70 6.59 -15.11
CA GLU A 345 1.89 5.15 -15.12
C GLU A 345 0.76 4.45 -14.37
N ALA A 346 0.38 4.96 -13.20
CA ALA A 346 -0.73 4.43 -12.42
C ALA A 346 -2.04 4.39 -13.22
N VAL A 347 -2.40 5.49 -13.89
CA VAL A 347 -3.61 5.57 -14.71
C VAL A 347 -3.52 4.63 -15.93
N ARG A 348 -2.38 4.52 -16.59
CA ARG A 348 -2.18 3.57 -17.69
C ARG A 348 -2.37 2.12 -17.27
N LYS A 349 -1.93 1.75 -16.04
CA LYS A 349 -2.15 0.40 -15.51
C LYS A 349 -3.61 0.15 -15.16
N ALA A 350 -4.32 1.15 -14.62
CA ALA A 350 -5.75 1.09 -14.39
C ALA A 350 -6.53 0.87 -15.69
N LEU A 351 -6.27 1.64 -16.73
CA LEU A 351 -6.88 1.47 -18.06
C LEU A 351 -6.60 0.08 -18.66
N SER A 352 -5.38 -0.46 -18.49
CA SER A 352 -5.04 -1.82 -18.92
C SER A 352 -5.81 -2.90 -18.16
N ALA A 353 -6.09 -2.68 -16.87
CA ALA A 353 -6.94 -3.56 -16.06
C ALA A 353 -8.39 -3.50 -16.54
N ASP A 354 -8.89 -2.30 -16.87
CA ASP A 354 -10.23 -2.11 -17.41
C ASP A 354 -10.44 -2.77 -18.76
N ASP A 355 -9.46 -2.68 -19.68
CA ASP A 355 -9.52 -3.38 -20.97
C ASP A 355 -9.63 -4.90 -20.76
N THR A 356 -8.93 -5.44 -19.77
CA THR A 356 -9.03 -6.86 -19.39
C THR A 356 -10.40 -7.18 -18.80
N ARG A 357 -10.94 -6.31 -17.94
CA ARG A 357 -12.27 -6.44 -17.32
C ARG A 357 -13.40 -6.39 -18.36
N ILE A 358 -13.32 -5.46 -19.30
CA ILE A 358 -14.28 -5.37 -20.42
C ILE A 358 -14.28 -6.65 -21.24
N ARG A 359 -13.10 -7.15 -21.60
CA ARG A 359 -12.98 -8.38 -22.37
C ARG A 359 -13.50 -9.60 -21.59
N LEU A 360 -13.32 -9.65 -20.27
CA LEU A 360 -13.88 -10.68 -19.40
C LEU A 360 -15.41 -10.59 -19.38
N SER A 361 -15.96 -9.39 -19.19
CA SER A 361 -17.41 -9.16 -19.17
C SER A 361 -18.07 -9.49 -20.52
N HIS A 362 -17.36 -9.30 -21.65
CA HIS A 362 -17.81 -9.81 -22.95
C HIS A 362 -17.89 -11.33 -22.99
N ASN A 363 -16.92 -12.04 -22.39
CA ASN A 363 -16.97 -13.50 -22.29
C ASN A 363 -18.18 -13.98 -21.46
N HIS A 364 -18.54 -13.25 -20.38
CA HIS A 364 -19.70 -13.56 -19.55
C HIS A 364 -21.05 -13.40 -20.27
N LEU A 365 -21.11 -12.71 -21.42
CA LEU A 365 -22.30 -12.66 -22.27
C LEU A 365 -22.53 -13.97 -23.05
N LEU A 366 -21.51 -14.79 -23.22
CA LEU A 366 -21.61 -16.04 -23.96
C LEU A 366 -22.49 -17.06 -23.22
N PRO A 367 -23.16 -17.96 -23.93
CA PRO A 367 -23.78 -19.14 -23.33
C PRO A 367 -22.75 -19.99 -22.59
N GLU A 368 -23.20 -20.69 -21.57
CA GLU A 368 -22.39 -21.71 -20.89
C GLU A 368 -22.58 -23.04 -21.64
N LEU A 369 -21.48 -23.60 -22.14
CA LEU A 369 -21.44 -24.88 -22.81
C LEU A 369 -20.31 -25.70 -22.19
N ASP A 370 -20.68 -26.74 -21.44
CA ASP A 370 -19.75 -27.56 -20.69
C ASP A 370 -19.72 -28.98 -21.23
N LEU A 371 -18.51 -29.48 -21.45
CA LEU A 371 -18.25 -30.89 -21.73
C LEU A 371 -17.79 -31.54 -20.43
N THR A 372 -18.58 -32.52 -19.96
CA THR A 372 -18.23 -33.34 -18.77
C THR A 372 -17.98 -34.77 -19.18
N GLY A 373 -16.84 -35.31 -18.79
CA GLY A 373 -16.54 -36.73 -18.84
C GLY A 373 -16.36 -37.27 -17.43
N ALA A 374 -17.01 -38.40 -17.13
CA ALA A 374 -16.84 -39.02 -15.83
C ALA A 374 -16.70 -40.53 -15.97
N TYR A 375 -15.90 -41.08 -15.06
CA TYR A 375 -15.75 -42.50 -14.83
C TYR A 375 -16.02 -42.78 -13.36
N ALA A 376 -16.86 -43.80 -13.08
CA ALA A 376 -17.06 -44.27 -11.73
C ALA A 376 -16.90 -45.80 -11.67
N SER A 377 -16.22 -46.26 -10.65
CA SER A 377 -16.18 -47.67 -10.28
C SER A 377 -17.01 -47.88 -9.03
N ASN A 378 -18.00 -48.76 -9.11
CA ASN A 378 -18.96 -49.00 -8.05
C ASN A 378 -18.68 -50.35 -7.39
N GLY A 379 -19.00 -50.46 -6.11
CA GLY A 379 -18.88 -51.71 -5.36
C GLY A 379 -19.98 -51.83 -4.32
N LEU A 380 -20.51 -53.00 -4.19
CA LEU A 380 -21.48 -53.37 -3.16
C LEU A 380 -20.94 -54.55 -2.35
N GLY A 381 -20.90 -54.37 -1.04
CA GLY A 381 -20.41 -55.37 -0.12
C GLY A 381 -21.22 -55.40 1.17
N GLY A 382 -20.78 -56.19 2.09
CA GLY A 382 -21.46 -56.36 3.39
C GLY A 382 -21.48 -57.84 3.83
N THR A 383 -22.21 -58.09 4.89
CA THR A 383 -22.40 -59.43 5.43
C THR A 383 -23.83 -59.86 5.21
N GLY A 384 -24.06 -61.03 4.62
CA GLY A 384 -25.39 -61.53 4.32
C GLY A 384 -25.43 -63.07 4.30
N LEU A 385 -26.65 -63.62 4.21
CA LEU A 385 -26.88 -65.04 4.05
C LEU A 385 -27.25 -65.33 2.58
N ILE A 386 -26.38 -66.04 1.85
CA ILE A 386 -26.64 -66.46 0.47
C ILE A 386 -26.71 -68.00 0.48
N ASN A 387 -27.85 -68.55 0.08
CA ASN A 387 -28.11 -70.02 0.09
C ASN A 387 -27.87 -70.67 1.47
N GLY A 388 -28.20 -69.95 2.57
CA GLY A 388 -28.02 -70.42 3.93
C GLY A 388 -26.59 -70.36 4.48
N GLN A 389 -25.63 -69.85 3.69
CA GLN A 389 -24.24 -69.67 4.13
C GLN A 389 -23.97 -68.16 4.36
N GLN A 390 -23.30 -67.89 5.45
CA GLN A 390 -22.87 -66.49 5.73
C GLN A 390 -21.75 -66.09 4.75
N THR A 391 -22.04 -65.14 3.92
CA THR A 391 -21.11 -64.62 2.92
C THR A 391 -20.76 -63.15 3.25
N SER A 392 -19.47 -62.83 3.14
CA SER A 392 -19.00 -61.43 3.27
C SER A 392 -18.31 -61.04 1.97
N THR A 393 -18.72 -59.89 1.43
CA THR A 393 -18.16 -59.33 0.21
C THR A 393 -17.59 -57.92 0.51
N SER A 394 -16.42 -57.61 -0.07
CA SER A 394 -15.77 -56.32 0.07
C SER A 394 -16.13 -55.38 -1.09
N SER A 395 -16.80 -54.29 -0.80
CA SER A 395 -17.09 -53.26 -1.80
C SER A 395 -15.82 -52.57 -2.29
N LEU A 396 -14.78 -52.44 -1.42
CA LEU A 396 -13.50 -51.83 -1.80
C LEU A 396 -12.73 -52.67 -2.83
N ASN A 397 -12.73 -54.00 -2.67
CA ASN A 397 -12.07 -54.89 -3.65
C ASN A 397 -12.73 -54.76 -5.04
N GLN A 398 -14.04 -54.53 -5.09
CA GLN A 398 -14.77 -54.34 -6.35
C GLN A 398 -14.44 -53.01 -7.01
N ILE A 399 -14.36 -51.90 -6.25
CA ILE A 399 -14.02 -50.60 -6.84
C ILE A 399 -12.58 -50.53 -7.34
N PHE A 400 -11.61 -51.12 -6.59
CA PHE A 400 -10.22 -51.19 -7.02
C PHE A 400 -9.97 -52.25 -8.09
N GLY A 401 -10.85 -53.24 -8.19
CA GLY A 401 -10.87 -54.23 -9.27
C GLY A 401 -11.61 -53.75 -10.52
N PHE A 402 -12.19 -52.53 -10.51
CA PHE A 402 -12.96 -51.97 -11.61
C PHE A 402 -14.09 -52.89 -12.13
N SER A 403 -14.74 -53.60 -11.19
CA SER A 403 -15.69 -54.64 -11.53
C SER A 403 -17.01 -54.13 -12.11
N TYR A 404 -17.44 -52.93 -11.66
CA TYR A 404 -18.73 -52.33 -12.07
C TYR A 404 -18.51 -50.87 -12.54
N PRO A 405 -17.98 -50.67 -13.76
CA PRO A 405 -17.69 -49.36 -14.28
C PRO A 405 -18.95 -48.63 -14.76
N THR A 406 -18.96 -47.32 -14.57
CA THR A 406 -19.93 -46.40 -15.17
C THR A 406 -19.18 -45.32 -15.93
N TYR A 407 -19.53 -45.10 -17.18
CA TYR A 407 -18.97 -44.05 -18.04
C TYR A 407 -20.05 -43.01 -18.30
N THR A 408 -19.71 -41.74 -18.14
CA THR A 408 -20.62 -40.65 -18.43
C THR A 408 -19.93 -39.66 -19.37
N ALA A 409 -20.61 -39.30 -20.47
CA ALA A 409 -20.26 -38.21 -21.33
C ALA A 409 -21.48 -37.28 -21.43
N GLN A 410 -21.31 -36.01 -21.06
CA GLN A 410 -22.40 -35.05 -21.01
C GLN A 410 -21.98 -33.75 -21.68
N LEU A 411 -22.84 -33.21 -22.53
CA LEU A 411 -22.74 -31.88 -23.06
C LEU A 411 -23.91 -31.08 -22.49
N SER A 412 -23.61 -30.03 -21.72
CA SER A 412 -24.60 -29.19 -21.06
C SER A 412 -24.57 -27.79 -21.65
N LEU A 413 -25.72 -27.32 -22.16
CA LEU A 413 -25.90 -25.95 -22.66
C LEU A 413 -26.84 -25.19 -21.73
N SER A 414 -26.33 -24.06 -21.17
CA SER A 414 -27.13 -23.13 -20.37
C SER A 414 -27.16 -21.75 -21.09
N LEU A 415 -28.34 -21.34 -21.51
CA LEU A 415 -28.57 -20.09 -22.23
C LEU A 415 -29.50 -19.17 -21.43
N PRO A 416 -28.99 -18.10 -20.78
CA PRO A 416 -29.82 -17.15 -20.07
C PRO A 416 -30.57 -16.25 -21.08
N LEU A 417 -31.90 -16.36 -21.17
CA LEU A 417 -32.72 -15.66 -22.19
C LEU A 417 -32.64 -14.12 -22.08
N LYS A 418 -32.42 -13.55 -20.90
CA LYS A 418 -32.32 -12.09 -20.68
C LYS A 418 -30.95 -11.59 -20.25
N ASN A 419 -30.08 -12.43 -19.79
CA ASN A 419 -28.70 -12.16 -19.31
C ASN A 419 -28.42 -10.73 -18.77
N ARG A 420 -29.32 -10.24 -17.88
CA ARG A 420 -29.24 -8.86 -17.36
C ARG A 420 -27.99 -8.63 -16.51
N ALA A 421 -27.55 -9.65 -15.76
CA ALA A 421 -26.37 -9.56 -14.92
C ALA A 421 -25.11 -9.29 -15.76
N ALA A 422 -24.82 -10.10 -16.77
CA ALA A 422 -23.65 -9.91 -17.63
C ALA A 422 -23.70 -8.61 -18.44
N ARG A 423 -24.93 -8.17 -18.87
CA ARG A 423 -25.09 -6.86 -19.53
C ARG A 423 -24.78 -5.71 -18.58
N ALA A 424 -25.23 -5.79 -17.32
CA ALA A 424 -24.95 -4.79 -16.30
C ALA A 424 -23.45 -4.76 -15.98
N GLU A 425 -22.81 -5.92 -15.84
CA GLU A 425 -21.38 -6.05 -15.61
C GLU A 425 -20.56 -5.40 -16.73
N LEU A 426 -20.88 -5.69 -17.99
CA LEU A 426 -20.25 -5.04 -19.15
C LEU A 426 -20.49 -3.53 -19.14
N GLY A 427 -21.73 -3.10 -18.87
CA GLY A 427 -22.06 -1.68 -18.76
C GLY A 427 -21.23 -0.98 -17.69
N THR A 428 -21.09 -1.60 -16.53
CA THR A 428 -20.25 -1.07 -15.41
C THR A 428 -18.78 -1.00 -15.81
N ALA A 429 -18.24 -2.03 -16.48
CA ALA A 429 -16.86 -2.04 -16.94
C ALA A 429 -16.58 -0.93 -17.99
N LEU A 430 -17.51 -0.72 -18.94
CA LEU A 430 -17.38 0.35 -19.94
C LEU A 430 -17.46 1.74 -19.32
N VAL A 431 -18.33 1.94 -18.33
CA VAL A 431 -18.44 3.22 -17.60
C VAL A 431 -17.20 3.43 -16.74
N GLY A 432 -16.67 2.40 -16.07
CA GLY A 432 -15.42 2.45 -15.31
C GLY A 432 -14.26 2.95 -16.18
N ARG A 433 -14.05 2.30 -17.33
CA ARG A 433 -13.02 2.72 -18.28
C ARG A 433 -13.18 4.18 -18.75
N ARG A 434 -14.43 4.61 -19.00
CA ARG A 434 -14.70 6.01 -19.35
C ARG A 434 -14.34 6.96 -18.23
N SER A 435 -14.62 6.60 -16.98
CA SER A 435 -14.20 7.36 -15.79
C SER A 435 -12.68 7.52 -15.75
N ASP A 436 -11.94 6.44 -15.98
CA ASP A 436 -10.47 6.46 -15.93
C ASP A 436 -9.86 7.26 -17.09
N LEU A 437 -10.50 7.31 -18.26
CA LEU A 437 -10.11 8.21 -19.35
C LEU A 437 -10.31 9.70 -18.98
N TYR A 438 -11.39 10.03 -18.26
CA TYR A 438 -11.56 11.40 -17.75
C TYR A 438 -10.56 11.72 -16.64
N THR A 439 -10.21 10.74 -15.80
CA THR A 439 -9.14 10.88 -14.80
C THR A 439 -7.78 11.15 -15.46
N GLU A 440 -7.45 10.42 -16.53
CA GLU A 440 -6.23 10.69 -17.32
C GLU A 440 -6.21 12.11 -17.89
N ARG A 441 -7.35 12.54 -18.46
CA ARG A 441 -7.47 13.90 -18.99
C ARG A 441 -7.30 14.96 -17.90
N GLN A 442 -7.99 14.81 -16.78
CA GLN A 442 -7.88 15.71 -15.63
C GLN A 442 -6.44 15.79 -15.11
N LEU A 443 -5.78 14.64 -14.98
CA LEU A 443 -4.37 14.57 -14.57
C LEU A 443 -3.47 15.35 -15.55
N ARG A 444 -3.68 15.20 -16.85
CA ARG A 444 -2.92 15.92 -17.87
C ARG A 444 -3.11 17.42 -17.77
N GLU A 445 -4.36 17.88 -17.58
CA GLU A 445 -4.69 19.28 -17.38
C GLU A 445 -4.02 19.83 -16.12
N GLN A 446 -4.10 19.10 -15.00
CA GLN A 446 -3.45 19.47 -13.73
C GLN A 446 -1.92 19.56 -13.87
N VAL A 447 -1.30 18.54 -14.45
CA VAL A 447 0.16 18.51 -14.65
C VAL A 447 0.63 19.67 -15.54
N THR A 448 -0.15 20.05 -16.55
CA THR A 448 0.18 21.20 -17.41
C THR A 448 0.21 22.50 -16.60
N VAL A 449 -0.76 22.69 -15.70
CA VAL A 449 -0.81 23.85 -14.81
C VAL A 449 0.32 23.81 -13.77
N ASP A 450 0.56 22.64 -13.15
CA ASP A 450 1.61 22.47 -12.14
C ASP A 450 2.99 22.79 -12.71
N VAL A 451 3.32 22.27 -13.90
CA VAL A 451 4.58 22.54 -14.58
C VAL A 451 4.73 24.01 -14.93
N SER A 452 3.67 24.62 -15.48
CA SER A 452 3.69 26.07 -15.81
C SER A 452 3.93 26.91 -14.56
N ASN A 453 3.22 26.61 -13.47
CA ASN A 453 3.38 27.31 -12.19
C ASN A 453 4.79 27.14 -11.60
N ALA A 454 5.34 25.92 -11.64
CA ALA A 454 6.68 25.62 -11.14
C ALA A 454 7.76 26.40 -11.92
N VAL A 455 7.64 26.48 -13.26
CA VAL A 455 8.55 27.25 -14.10
C VAL A 455 8.43 28.74 -13.82
N HIS A 456 7.20 29.28 -13.70
CA HIS A 456 6.98 30.68 -13.36
C HIS A 456 7.54 31.04 -11.97
N GLN A 457 7.37 30.17 -10.96
CA GLN A 457 7.96 30.34 -9.64
C GLN A 457 9.48 30.36 -9.67
N LEU A 458 10.09 29.49 -10.47
CA LEU A 458 11.55 29.47 -10.66
C LEU A 458 12.06 30.78 -11.28
N GLU A 459 11.43 31.27 -12.35
CA GLU A 459 11.80 32.53 -12.98
C GLU A 459 11.57 33.72 -12.04
N GLN A 460 10.45 33.75 -11.33
CA GLN A 460 10.19 34.79 -10.31
C GLN A 460 11.28 34.78 -9.23
N ALA A 461 11.64 33.61 -8.70
CA ALA A 461 12.65 33.50 -7.65
C ALA A 461 14.04 33.97 -8.13
N LYS A 462 14.43 33.69 -9.38
CA LYS A 462 15.66 34.22 -9.98
C LYS A 462 15.68 35.73 -10.01
N LEU A 463 14.60 36.36 -10.50
CA LEU A 463 14.48 37.80 -10.57
C LEU A 463 14.46 38.45 -9.17
N SER A 464 13.80 37.77 -8.21
CA SER A 464 13.73 38.23 -6.82
C SER A 464 15.08 38.24 -6.11
N ILE A 465 15.95 37.25 -6.38
CA ILE A 465 17.32 37.24 -5.84
C ILE A 465 18.13 38.41 -6.39
N ALA A 466 18.06 38.68 -7.69
CA ALA A 466 18.81 39.78 -8.32
C ALA A 466 18.36 41.13 -7.74
N ALA A 467 17.05 41.37 -7.71
CA ALA A 467 16.48 42.58 -7.13
C ALA A 467 16.76 42.71 -5.62
N GLY A 468 16.67 41.61 -4.86
CA GLY A 468 16.97 41.59 -3.44
C GLY A 468 18.42 41.88 -3.10
N LYS A 469 19.38 41.38 -3.89
CA LYS A 469 20.80 41.72 -3.74
C LYS A 469 21.07 43.19 -3.97
N GLU A 470 20.49 43.80 -5.00
CA GLU A 470 20.59 45.21 -5.30
C GLU A 470 19.93 46.09 -4.20
N ALA A 471 18.70 45.72 -3.78
CA ALA A 471 17.98 46.41 -2.72
C ALA A 471 18.76 46.40 -1.39
N LEU A 472 19.35 45.28 -1.02
CA LEU A 472 20.16 45.18 0.19
C LEU A 472 21.45 46.03 0.11
N ASP A 473 22.14 46.06 -1.03
CA ASP A 473 23.34 46.88 -1.21
C ASP A 473 22.98 48.40 -1.07
N LEU A 474 21.89 48.83 -1.68
CA LEU A 474 21.42 50.20 -1.57
C LEU A 474 20.96 50.57 -0.16
N ALA A 475 20.21 49.66 0.52
CA ALA A 475 19.78 49.87 1.90
C ALA A 475 20.97 49.98 2.86
N LYS A 476 22.01 49.18 2.71
CA LYS A 476 23.25 49.29 3.50
C LYS A 476 23.96 50.61 3.29
N LYS A 477 24.07 51.06 2.04
CA LYS A 477 24.65 52.38 1.70
C LYS A 477 23.84 53.54 2.28
N ASN A 478 22.49 53.46 2.20
CA ASN A 478 21.60 54.45 2.79
C ASN A 478 21.74 54.51 4.31
N THR A 479 21.72 53.39 4.98
CA THR A 479 21.92 53.29 6.45
C THR A 479 23.25 53.92 6.88
N ALA A 480 24.34 53.60 6.17
CA ALA A 480 25.66 54.17 6.46
C ALA A 480 25.69 55.70 6.22
N ALA A 481 25.01 56.20 5.17
CA ALA A 481 24.94 57.64 4.87
C ALA A 481 24.13 58.41 5.92
N GLU A 482 22.94 57.90 6.28
CA GLU A 482 22.09 58.55 7.30
C GLU A 482 22.73 58.52 8.69
N GLN A 483 23.44 57.44 9.03
CA GLN A 483 24.20 57.34 10.26
C GLN A 483 25.32 58.39 10.28
N ARG A 484 26.04 58.58 9.16
CA ARG A 484 27.12 59.58 9.06
C ARG A 484 26.57 61.01 9.16
N LYS A 485 25.45 61.32 8.48
CA LYS A 485 24.77 62.61 8.62
C LYS A 485 24.37 62.92 10.08
N TYR A 486 23.82 61.89 10.75
CA TYR A 486 23.43 62.05 12.15
C TYR A 486 24.64 62.32 13.05
N GLU A 487 25.75 61.58 12.88
CA GLU A 487 27.00 61.81 13.61
C GLU A 487 27.58 63.22 13.40
N LEU A 488 27.37 63.79 12.23
CA LEU A 488 27.80 65.16 11.90
C LEU A 488 26.79 66.26 12.34
N GLY A 489 25.67 65.87 12.97
CA GLY A 489 24.63 66.78 13.38
C GLY A 489 23.76 67.30 12.23
N GLN A 490 23.86 66.78 11.04
CA GLN A 490 23.12 67.13 9.82
C GLN A 490 21.87 66.31 9.56
N GLY A 491 21.62 65.29 10.36
CA GLY A 491 20.50 64.34 10.25
C GLY A 491 19.73 64.22 11.56
N THR A 492 18.56 63.56 11.49
CA THR A 492 17.76 63.22 12.67
C THR A 492 17.84 61.76 12.98
N ILE A 493 17.71 61.37 14.26
CA ILE A 493 17.66 59.99 14.69
C ILE A 493 16.55 59.21 13.98
N PHE A 494 15.45 59.86 13.63
CA PHE A 494 14.34 59.26 12.91
C PHE A 494 14.79 58.61 11.58
N LEU A 495 15.57 59.36 10.76
CA LEU A 495 16.07 58.85 9.47
C LEU A 495 17.03 57.68 9.64
N VAL A 496 17.83 57.66 10.70
CA VAL A 496 18.72 56.50 11.01
C VAL A 496 17.90 55.29 11.36
N LEU A 497 16.89 55.41 12.23
CA LEU A 497 16.04 54.28 12.64
C LEU A 497 15.19 53.78 11.47
N GLU A 498 14.73 54.66 10.59
CA GLU A 498 14.03 54.29 9.36
C GLU A 498 14.94 53.49 8.42
N ALA A 499 16.14 53.99 8.12
CA ALA A 499 17.11 53.31 7.26
C ALA A 499 17.54 51.95 7.82
N GLN A 500 17.73 51.83 9.15
CA GLN A 500 18.01 50.55 9.80
C GLN A 500 16.83 49.56 9.65
N THR A 501 15.60 50.04 9.67
CA THR A 501 14.41 49.22 9.47
C THR A 501 14.32 48.73 8.03
N GLU A 502 14.57 49.63 7.07
CA GLU A 502 14.62 49.27 5.63
C GLU A 502 15.73 48.27 5.33
N GLN A 503 16.90 48.43 5.94
CA GLN A 503 18.01 47.45 5.76
C GLN A 503 17.62 46.07 6.31
N ALA A 504 17.04 46.00 7.50
CA ALA A 504 16.58 44.73 8.06
C ALA A 504 15.49 44.07 7.20
N ALA A 505 14.57 44.86 6.65
CA ALA A 505 13.55 44.38 5.71
C ALA A 505 14.17 43.87 4.40
N ALA A 506 15.18 44.54 3.85
CA ALA A 506 15.90 44.12 2.65
C ALA A 506 16.71 42.83 2.89
N GLU A 507 17.35 42.67 4.06
CA GLU A 507 18.03 41.43 4.46
C GLU A 507 17.06 40.25 4.54
N GLN A 508 15.89 40.47 5.18
CA GLN A 508 14.83 39.45 5.25
C GLN A 508 14.28 39.07 3.87
N SER A 509 14.02 40.06 3.01
CA SER A 509 13.52 39.85 1.66
C SER A 509 14.50 39.06 0.79
N LEU A 510 15.81 39.34 0.87
CA LEU A 510 16.83 38.58 0.17
C LEU A 510 16.89 37.14 0.67
N LEU A 511 16.85 36.91 1.99
CA LEU A 511 16.81 35.54 2.56
C LEU A 511 15.61 34.75 2.03
N GLN A 512 14.43 35.39 2.02
CA GLN A 512 13.21 34.75 1.49
C GLN A 512 13.34 34.43 -0.01
N ALA A 513 13.94 35.34 -0.80
CA ALA A 513 14.17 35.12 -2.21
C ALA A 513 15.14 33.92 -2.45
N GLN A 514 16.19 33.80 -1.64
CA GLN A 514 17.17 32.71 -1.73
C GLN A 514 16.54 31.38 -1.39
N VAL A 515 15.80 31.29 -0.27
CA VAL A 515 15.07 30.08 0.11
C VAL A 515 13.98 29.75 -0.92
N GLY A 516 13.24 30.76 -1.38
CA GLY A 516 12.21 30.60 -2.42
C GLY A 516 12.77 30.01 -3.72
N TYR A 517 14.00 30.37 -4.09
CA TYR A 517 14.67 29.77 -5.25
C TYR A 517 14.95 28.27 -5.03
N GLN A 518 15.45 27.88 -3.86
CA GLN A 518 15.72 26.47 -3.56
C GLN A 518 14.43 25.62 -3.59
N LEU A 519 13.35 26.19 -3.05
CA LEU A 519 12.02 25.58 -3.11
C LEU A 519 11.49 25.48 -4.54
N ALA A 520 11.69 26.53 -5.36
CA ALA A 520 11.26 26.53 -6.75
C ALA A 520 12.03 25.50 -7.60
N VAL A 521 13.33 25.29 -7.35
CA VAL A 521 14.11 24.22 -7.98
C VAL A 521 13.53 22.85 -7.64
N ALA A 522 13.28 22.57 -6.36
CA ALA A 522 12.66 21.32 -5.94
C ALA A 522 11.24 21.15 -6.50
N GLY A 523 10.48 22.25 -6.60
CA GLY A 523 9.16 22.29 -7.22
C GLY A 523 9.19 21.92 -8.70
N VAL A 524 10.19 22.38 -9.46
CA VAL A 524 10.38 21.98 -10.86
C VAL A 524 10.76 20.50 -10.97
N ASP A 525 11.67 20.00 -10.13
CA ASP A 525 12.05 18.59 -10.11
C ASP A 525 10.84 17.70 -9.79
N HIS A 526 9.99 18.11 -8.88
CA HIS A 526 8.73 17.42 -8.59
C HIS A 526 7.75 17.49 -9.77
N ALA A 527 7.54 18.67 -10.34
CA ALA A 527 6.61 18.86 -11.45
C ALA A 527 7.03 18.07 -12.71
N THR A 528 8.33 17.91 -12.95
CA THR A 528 8.88 17.14 -14.08
C THR A 528 9.01 15.64 -13.80
N GLY A 529 8.80 15.18 -12.55
CA GLY A 529 8.96 13.78 -12.15
C GLY A 529 10.41 13.37 -11.91
N GLU A 530 11.29 14.31 -11.61
CA GLU A 530 12.73 14.10 -11.37
C GLU A 530 13.14 14.22 -9.90
N SER A 531 12.18 14.21 -8.95
CA SER A 531 12.42 14.44 -7.51
C SER A 531 13.50 13.56 -6.89
N LEU A 532 13.73 12.36 -7.40
CA LEU A 532 14.72 11.39 -6.88
C LEU A 532 16.12 11.62 -7.41
N ALA A 533 16.25 12.20 -8.61
CA ALA A 533 17.52 12.33 -9.31
C ALA A 533 18.58 13.15 -8.56
N PRO A 534 18.25 14.31 -7.94
CA PRO A 534 19.21 15.10 -7.19
C PRO A 534 19.82 14.36 -6.00
N TYR A 535 19.07 13.41 -5.41
CA TYR A 535 19.47 12.65 -4.23
C TYR A 535 20.08 11.30 -4.54
N GLN A 536 20.15 10.90 -5.85
CA GLN A 536 20.66 9.60 -6.33
C GLN A 536 19.91 8.40 -5.71
N LEU A 537 18.59 8.54 -5.46
CA LEU A 537 17.74 7.52 -4.90
C LEU A 537 16.99 6.75 -5.99
N LYS A 538 16.71 5.46 -5.72
CA LYS A 538 15.87 4.61 -6.58
C LYS A 538 14.69 4.07 -5.79
N VAL A 539 13.50 4.11 -6.37
CA VAL A 539 12.26 3.62 -5.73
C VAL A 539 12.34 2.14 -5.38
N GLU A 540 13.07 1.34 -6.19
CA GLU A 540 13.22 -0.10 -5.95
C GLU A 540 13.97 -0.42 -4.65
N GLU A 541 14.81 0.48 -4.17
CA GLU A 541 15.56 0.32 -2.90
C GLU A 541 14.64 0.54 -1.69
N LEU A 542 13.58 1.35 -1.86
CA LEU A 542 12.58 1.65 -0.82
C LEU A 542 11.47 0.59 -0.73
N THR A 543 11.36 -0.31 -1.71
CA THR A 543 10.31 -1.37 -1.76
C THR A 543 10.83 -2.75 -1.35
N ARG A 544 12.08 -2.85 -0.94
CA ARG A 544 12.66 -4.06 -0.36
C ARG A 544 12.35 -4.11 1.13
#